data_794ceb1617c60a240432437bd304f313
#
_entry.id   794ceb1617c60a240432437bd304f313
#
_cell.length_a   1.000
_cell.length_b   1.000
_cell.length_c   1.000
_cell.angle_alpha   90.00
_cell.angle_beta   90.00
_cell.angle_gamma   90.00
#
_symmetry.space_group_name_H-M   'P 1'
#
loop_
_entity.id
_entity.type
_entity.pdbx_description
1 polymer ?
#
loop_
_entity_poly.entity_id
_entity_poly.type
_entity_poly.pdbx_seq_one_letter_code
_entity_poly.pdbx_strand_id
1 'polypeptide(L)'
;MKYSTFEPINYKKLSLLIENSIKDRILEGEFPPGSRLPNEFEIGKQFGVSLVTVREALKGLETFGLIEKRKGKGGGVFVAEPRSDYVKTTLFHFLNHKKF
;
A
#
# COMPACT_ATOMS: atom_id res chain seq x y z
N MET A 1 -9.56 28.47 -21.61
CA MET A 1 -9.25 28.93 -21.29
C MET A 1 -8.37 29.07 -20.80
N LYS A 2 -8.01 29.43 -20.67
CA LYS A 2 -7.14 29.77 -20.32
C LYS A 2 -6.71 29.58 -19.17
N TYR A 3 -7.00 28.98 -18.47
CA TYR A 3 -6.74 28.68 -17.13
C TYR A 3 -6.06 27.39 -16.96
N SER A 4 -5.30 26.95 -17.89
CA SER A 4 -4.62 25.68 -17.87
C SER A 4 -3.24 25.76 -17.23
N THR A 5 -2.93 26.89 -16.61
CA THR A 5 -1.62 27.06 -16.00
C THR A 5 -1.35 26.05 -14.89
N PHE A 6 -2.38 25.69 -14.12
CA PHE A 6 -2.27 24.73 -13.05
C PHE A 6 -3.21 23.59 -13.29
N GLU A 7 -2.70 22.40 -13.23
CA GLU A 7 -3.53 21.21 -13.40
C GLU A 7 -3.96 20.68 -12.06
N PRO A 8 -5.14 20.09 -11.97
CA PRO A 8 -5.59 19.50 -10.72
C PRO A 8 -4.66 18.37 -10.29
N ILE A 9 -4.46 18.26 -8.99
CA ILE A 9 -3.71 17.15 -8.44
C ILE A 9 -4.55 15.89 -8.56
N ASN A 10 -3.96 14.85 -9.10
CA ASN A 10 -4.65 13.57 -9.25
C ASN A 10 -4.32 12.69 -8.05
N TYR A 11 -5.19 12.70 -7.05
CA TYR A 11 -4.98 11.91 -5.84
C TYR A 11 -4.91 10.42 -6.11
N LYS A 12 -5.71 9.95 -7.07
CA LYS A 12 -5.68 8.53 -7.40
C LYS A 12 -4.34 8.11 -7.97
N LYS A 13 -3.74 8.97 -8.78
CA LYS A 13 -2.44 8.68 -9.34
C LYS A 13 -1.37 8.63 -8.26
N LEU A 14 -1.40 9.59 -7.32
CA LEU A 14 -0.45 9.60 -6.22
C LEU A 14 -0.63 8.39 -5.33
N SER A 15 -1.87 8.07 -4.99
CA SER A 15 -2.13 6.92 -4.12
C SER A 15 -1.69 5.63 -4.78
N LEU A 16 -1.84 5.52 -6.09
CA LEU A 16 -1.40 4.33 -6.80
C LEU A 16 0.11 4.19 -6.80
N LEU A 17 0.83 5.28 -6.93
CA LEU A 17 2.30 5.24 -6.85
C LEU A 17 2.75 4.77 -5.47
N ILE A 18 2.11 5.25 -4.42
CA ILE A 18 2.44 4.85 -3.05
C ILE A 18 2.07 3.38 -2.84
N GLU A 19 0.89 3.00 -3.31
CA GLU A 19 0.45 1.61 -3.22
C GLU A 19 1.47 0.68 -3.86
N ASN A 20 1.91 1.01 -5.06
CA ASN A 20 2.89 0.19 -5.77
C ASN A 20 4.23 0.16 -5.05
N SER A 21 4.66 1.30 -4.50
CA SER A 21 5.91 1.36 -3.77
C SER A 21 5.89 0.44 -2.55
N ILE A 22 4.81 0.48 -1.77
CA ILE A 22 4.70 -0.36 -0.59
C ILE A 22 4.57 -1.82 -0.99
N LYS A 23 3.78 -2.09 -2.02
CA LYS A 23 3.61 -3.45 -2.52
C LYS A 23 4.96 -4.06 -2.90
N ASP A 24 5.78 -3.31 -3.62
CA ASP A 24 7.08 -3.81 -4.04
C ASP A 24 7.96 -4.15 -2.84
N ARG A 25 7.94 -3.32 -1.82
CA ARG A 25 8.73 -3.59 -0.62
C ARG A 25 8.24 -4.82 0.13
N ILE A 26 6.93 -5.04 0.15
CA ILE A 26 6.39 -6.26 0.75
C ILE A 26 6.84 -7.48 -0.06
N LEU A 27 6.74 -7.40 -1.37
CA LEU A 27 7.10 -8.53 -2.22
C LEU A 27 8.59 -8.82 -2.21
N GLU A 28 9.40 -7.79 -1.98
CA GLU A 28 10.85 -7.96 -1.90
C GLU A 28 11.31 -8.39 -0.51
N GLY A 29 10.41 -8.50 0.44
CA GLY A 29 10.73 -8.98 1.76
C GLY A 29 11.19 -7.93 2.75
N GLU A 30 11.17 -6.65 2.36
CA GLU A 30 11.53 -5.58 3.28
C GLU A 30 10.56 -5.54 4.47
N PHE A 31 9.29 -5.80 4.20
CA PHE A 31 8.27 -5.93 5.22
C PHE A 31 7.76 -7.35 5.19
N PRO A 32 8.29 -8.23 6.05
CA PRO A 32 7.87 -9.63 5.99
C PRO A 32 6.43 -9.84 6.45
N PRO A 33 5.85 -10.98 6.07
CA PRO A 33 4.48 -11.30 6.52
C PRO A 33 4.35 -11.21 8.03
N GLY A 34 3.25 -10.61 8.48
CA GLY A 34 2.99 -10.45 9.90
C GLY A 34 3.64 -9.24 10.53
N SER A 35 4.54 -8.57 9.82
CA SER A 35 5.21 -7.40 10.38
C SER A 35 4.32 -6.18 10.32
N ARG A 36 4.60 -5.23 11.19
CA ARG A 36 3.85 -3.97 11.25
C ARG A 36 4.47 -2.96 10.31
N LEU A 37 3.62 -2.29 9.55
CA LEU A 37 4.06 -1.16 8.72
C LEU A 37 4.13 0.10 9.57
N PRO A 38 4.90 1.11 9.13
CA PRO A 38 4.82 2.42 9.77
C PRO A 38 3.38 2.91 9.77
N ASN A 39 3.03 3.77 10.72
CA ASN A 39 1.66 4.25 10.77
C ASN A 39 1.38 5.24 9.65
N GLU A 40 0.11 5.58 9.48
CA GLU A 40 -0.32 6.44 8.37
C GLU A 40 0.40 7.78 8.35
N PHE A 41 0.61 8.36 9.52
CA PHE A 41 1.29 9.65 9.60
C PHE A 41 2.73 9.54 9.16
N GLU A 42 3.39 8.49 9.58
CA GLU A 42 4.78 8.25 9.20
C GLU A 42 4.91 8.00 7.71
N ILE A 43 4.00 7.21 7.16
CA ILE A 43 4.01 6.95 5.73
C ILE A 43 3.81 8.25 4.96
N GLY A 44 2.84 9.06 5.38
CA GLY A 44 2.59 10.33 4.74
C GLY A 44 3.78 11.26 4.80
N LYS A 45 4.44 11.28 5.94
CA LYS A 45 5.61 12.13 6.13
C LYS A 45 6.75 11.68 5.23
N GLN A 46 6.98 10.38 5.15
CA GLN A 46 8.07 9.85 4.35
C GLN A 46 7.86 10.07 2.85
N PHE A 47 6.64 9.93 2.38
CA PHE A 47 6.34 10.15 0.98
C PHE A 47 6.05 11.62 0.66
N GLY A 48 5.83 12.45 1.67
CA GLY A 48 5.50 13.84 1.44
C GLY A 48 4.10 14.04 0.89
N VAL A 49 3.14 13.24 1.32
CA VAL A 49 1.77 13.30 0.83
C VAL A 49 0.79 13.42 1.98
N SER A 50 -0.46 13.75 1.64
CA SER A 50 -1.50 13.90 2.63
C SER A 50 -1.95 12.56 3.19
N LEU A 51 -2.58 12.62 4.35
CA LEU A 51 -3.12 11.44 4.99
C LEU A 51 -4.20 10.77 4.14
N VAL A 52 -4.99 11.58 3.44
CA VAL A 52 -6.02 11.04 2.55
C VAL A 52 -5.40 10.18 1.47
N THR A 53 -4.29 10.64 0.89
CA THR A 53 -3.59 9.88 -0.14
C THR A 53 -3.05 8.57 0.41
N VAL A 54 -2.47 8.62 1.61
CA VAL A 54 -1.96 7.40 2.25
C VAL A 54 -3.08 6.40 2.50
N ARG A 55 -4.20 6.88 3.03
CA ARG A 55 -5.33 5.99 3.32
C ARG A 55 -5.88 5.33 2.07
N GLU A 56 -5.91 6.07 0.98
CA GLU A 56 -6.36 5.50 -0.29
C GLU A 56 -5.41 4.40 -0.76
N ALA A 57 -4.10 4.63 -0.64
CA ALA A 57 -3.11 3.64 -1.02
C ALA A 57 -3.23 2.38 -0.17
N LEU A 58 -3.37 2.56 1.15
CA LEU A 58 -3.50 1.41 2.04
C LEU A 58 -4.79 0.64 1.78
N LYS A 59 -5.85 1.34 1.41
CA LYS A 59 -7.10 0.68 1.07
C LYS A 59 -6.92 -0.23 -0.14
N GLY A 60 -6.15 0.20 -1.12
CA GLY A 60 -5.85 -0.64 -2.26
C GLY A 60 -5.09 -1.89 -1.88
N LEU A 61 -4.08 -1.75 -1.02
CA LEU A 61 -3.31 -2.90 -0.55
C LEU A 61 -4.18 -3.86 0.24
N GLU A 62 -5.07 -3.34 1.06
CA GLU A 62 -5.99 -4.16 1.84
C GLU A 62 -6.93 -4.93 0.92
N THR A 63 -7.41 -4.28 -0.13
CA THR A 63 -8.30 -4.91 -1.09
C THR A 63 -7.65 -6.12 -1.76
N PHE A 64 -6.34 -6.03 -2.02
CA PHE A 64 -5.61 -7.15 -2.58
C PHE A 64 -5.20 -8.19 -1.55
N GLY A 65 -5.49 -7.94 -0.28
CA GLY A 65 -5.12 -8.90 0.76
C GLY A 65 -3.65 -8.86 1.13
N LEU A 66 -2.95 -7.79 0.80
CA LEU A 66 -1.52 -7.66 1.11
C LEU A 66 -1.28 -7.11 2.50
N ILE A 67 -2.23 -6.37 3.03
CA ILE A 67 -2.15 -5.85 4.38
C ILE A 67 -3.48 -6.05 5.07
N GLU A 68 -3.45 -5.95 6.39
CA GLU A 68 -4.67 -5.98 7.19
C GLU A 68 -4.56 -4.92 8.28
N LYS A 69 -5.70 -4.35 8.62
CA LYS A 69 -5.78 -3.36 9.69
C LYS A 69 -6.31 -4.03 10.93
N ARG A 70 -5.67 -3.77 12.06
CA ARG A 70 -6.10 -4.29 13.35
C ARG A 70 -6.43 -3.13 14.25
N LYS A 71 -7.58 -3.19 14.88
CA LYS A 71 -8.03 -2.12 15.76
C LYS A 71 -7.62 -2.40 17.19
N GLY A 72 -7.72 -1.33 18.01
CA GLY A 72 -7.53 -1.46 19.43
C GLY A 72 -6.09 -1.41 19.85
N LYS A 73 -5.86 -1.82 21.08
CA LYS A 73 -4.53 -1.81 21.68
C LYS A 73 -3.65 -2.82 20.96
N GLY A 74 -2.49 -2.36 20.54
CA GLY A 74 -1.62 -3.20 19.74
C GLY A 74 -2.03 -3.27 18.28
N GLY A 75 -2.98 -2.44 17.88
CA GLY A 75 -3.43 -2.40 16.51
C GLY A 75 -2.48 -1.68 15.59
N GLY A 76 -2.90 -1.51 14.34
CA GLY A 76 -2.09 -0.86 13.32
C GLY A 76 -2.32 -1.52 11.98
N VAL A 77 -1.39 -1.27 11.07
CA VAL A 77 -1.42 -1.85 9.74
C VAL A 77 -0.32 -2.90 9.68
N PHE A 78 -0.69 -4.10 9.28
CA PHE A 78 0.25 -5.22 9.26
C PHE A 78 0.27 -5.85 7.89
N VAL A 79 1.42 -6.38 7.51
CA VAL A 79 1.53 -7.19 6.30
C VAL A 79 0.77 -8.48 6.56
N ALA A 80 -0.13 -8.82 5.65
CA ALA A 80 -0.95 -10.02 5.80
C ALA A 80 -0.08 -11.26 5.73
N GLU A 81 -0.47 -12.26 6.49
CA GLU A 81 0.17 -13.56 6.41
C GLU A 81 -0.66 -14.43 5.47
N PRO A 82 0.00 -15.25 4.65
CA PRO A 82 -0.75 -16.15 3.78
C PRO A 82 -1.51 -17.16 4.64
N ARG A 83 -2.83 -16.99 4.68
CA ARG A 83 -3.69 -17.86 5.48
C ARG A 83 -4.53 -18.77 4.64
N SER A 84 -4.49 -18.58 3.33
CA SER A 84 -5.29 -19.38 2.44
C SER A 84 -4.58 -19.49 1.11
N ASP A 85 -4.99 -20.48 0.33
CA ASP A 85 -4.42 -20.65 -0.99
C ASP A 85 -4.68 -19.45 -1.89
N TYR A 86 -5.80 -18.80 -1.68
CA TYR A 86 -6.11 -17.62 -2.47
C TYR A 86 -5.06 -16.51 -2.28
N VAL A 87 -4.70 -16.23 -1.03
CA VAL A 87 -3.70 -15.21 -0.74
C VAL A 87 -2.35 -15.61 -1.33
N LYS A 88 -1.96 -16.86 -1.16
CA LYS A 88 -0.70 -17.36 -1.70
C LYS A 88 -0.67 -17.22 -3.22
N THR A 89 -1.76 -17.55 -3.86
CA THR A 89 -1.86 -17.45 -5.31
C THR A 89 -1.72 -16.00 -5.76
N THR A 90 -2.36 -15.08 -5.06
CA THR A 90 -2.29 -13.67 -5.39
C THR A 90 -0.85 -13.15 -5.30
N LEU A 91 -0.16 -13.50 -4.22
CA LEU A 91 1.23 -13.07 -4.06
C LEU A 91 2.12 -13.70 -5.13
N PHE A 92 1.87 -14.95 -5.45
CA PHE A 92 2.63 -15.63 -6.50
C PHE A 92 2.47 -14.92 -7.84
N HIS A 93 1.27 -14.50 -8.18
CA HIS A 93 1.03 -13.77 -9.41
C HIS A 93 1.80 -12.46 -9.44
N PHE A 94 1.82 -11.72 -8.34
CA PHE A 94 2.57 -10.48 -8.28
C PHE A 94 4.06 -10.73 -8.51
N LEU A 95 4.59 -11.77 -7.89
CA LEU A 95 6.00 -12.10 -8.06
C LEU A 95 6.31 -12.43 -9.51
N ASN A 96 5.45 -13.19 -10.15
CA ASN A 96 5.66 -13.55 -11.54
C ASN A 96 5.57 -12.37 -12.47
N HIS A 97 4.67 -11.45 -12.19
CA HIS A 97 4.57 -10.24 -12.98
C HIS A 97 5.80 -9.37 -12.88
N LYS A 98 6.48 -9.38 -11.76
CA LYS A 98 7.68 -8.57 -11.59
C LYS A 98 8.87 -9.17 -12.30
N LYS A 99 8.78 -10.43 -12.64
CA LYS A 99 9.95 -11.11 -13.12
C LYS A 99 10.25 -10.93 -14.56
N PHE A 100 9.47 -10.28 -15.31
CA PHE A 100 9.80 -10.20 -16.66
C PHE A 100 9.98 -8.86 -17.15
#